data_2eac97db2f4c03eb7179511284d5cd9f
#
_entry.id   2eac97db2f4c03eb7179511284d5cd9f
#
_cell.length_a   1.000
_cell.length_b   1.000
_cell.length_c   1.000
_cell.angle_alpha   90.00
_cell.angle_beta   90.00
_cell.angle_gamma   90.00
#
_symmetry.space_group_name_H-M   'P 1'
#
loop_
_entity.id
_entity.type
_entity.pdbx_description
1 polymer ?
#
loop_
_entity_poly.entity_id
_entity_poly.type
_entity_poly.pdbx_seq_one_letter_code
_entity_poly.pdbx_strand_id
1 'polypeptide(L)'
;MNNNESIFERFPDYIREYIYQHSWESLREIQVLAARSLFNTQNNLLLTSSTASGKTEAAFFPILTMLEGEMPESVAVLYIAPLKSLINDQFGRIEELLDISGIPVTHWHGDVAQSHKKKLLMKPRGILQITPESLESMLMNRSNDLIRLFHGLQFVIIDEIHTLTGSDRGNQIICQLCRLGRLIGRHPRRIGLSATVGDTELAAAWLGAGSGRDTDVPELTPEKLRWRLGMEHFYIQNDDHNQAPDADKSPENAGRSKRAQIDSGYEDMYDCVKDKKSLVFSNSREET
;
A
#
# COMPACT_ATOMS: atom_id res chain seq x y z
N MET A 1 -26.73 -10.41 19.93
CA MET A 1 -25.66 -9.40 19.80
C MET A 1 -25.13 -9.43 18.38
N ASN A 2 -25.14 -8.31 17.71
CA ASN A 2 -24.67 -8.22 16.32
C ASN A 2 -23.14 -8.50 16.32
N ASN A 3 -22.65 -9.29 15.40
CA ASN A 3 -21.22 -9.68 15.31
C ASN A 3 -20.26 -8.47 15.22
N ASN A 4 -20.75 -7.31 14.80
CA ASN A 4 -19.99 -6.06 14.70
C ASN A 4 -19.81 -5.36 16.05
N GLU A 5 -20.84 -5.39 16.91
CA GLU A 5 -20.77 -4.78 18.25
C GLU A 5 -19.71 -5.47 19.13
N SER A 6 -19.61 -6.80 19.07
CA SER A 6 -18.63 -7.55 19.85
C SER A 6 -17.16 -7.28 19.43
N ILE A 7 -16.88 -6.96 18.17
CA ILE A 7 -15.53 -6.61 17.71
C ILE A 7 -15.20 -5.17 18.07
N PHE A 8 -16.14 -4.23 17.90
CA PHE A 8 -15.95 -2.83 18.24
C PHE A 8 -15.62 -2.63 19.73
N GLU A 9 -16.29 -3.37 20.60
CA GLU A 9 -16.05 -3.34 22.06
C GLU A 9 -14.64 -3.80 22.44
N ARG A 10 -13.99 -4.62 21.62
CA ARG A 10 -12.61 -5.09 21.87
C ARG A 10 -11.55 -4.04 21.56
N PHE A 11 -11.89 -3.01 20.79
CA PHE A 11 -10.94 -1.95 20.50
C PHE A 11 -10.79 -1.01 21.70
N PRO A 12 -9.59 -0.51 21.98
CA PRO A 12 -9.35 0.49 23.01
C PRO A 12 -10.06 1.81 22.71
N ASP A 13 -10.24 2.62 23.75
CA ASP A 13 -11.02 3.87 23.69
C ASP A 13 -10.53 4.79 22.58
N TYR A 14 -9.23 4.93 22.39
CA TYR A 14 -8.68 5.82 21.36
C TYR A 14 -9.02 5.39 19.93
N ILE A 15 -9.12 4.06 19.65
CA ILE A 15 -9.56 3.57 18.34
C ILE A 15 -11.06 3.82 18.15
N ARG A 16 -11.85 3.58 19.19
CA ARG A 16 -13.29 3.86 19.16
C ARG A 16 -13.57 5.34 18.94
N GLU A 17 -12.83 6.22 19.63
CA GLU A 17 -12.92 7.65 19.46
C GLU A 17 -12.51 8.09 18.06
N TYR A 18 -11.43 7.56 17.51
CA TYR A 18 -11.02 7.78 16.12
C TYR A 18 -12.14 7.45 15.12
N ILE A 19 -12.81 6.30 15.30
CA ILE A 19 -13.94 5.88 14.46
C ILE A 19 -15.10 6.89 14.54
N TYR A 20 -15.44 7.38 15.74
CA TYR A 20 -16.48 8.39 15.94
C TYR A 20 -16.13 9.74 15.33
N GLN A 21 -14.90 10.21 15.50
CA GLN A 21 -14.42 11.50 14.96
C GLN A 21 -14.48 11.53 13.44
N HIS A 22 -14.24 10.38 12.79
CA HIS A 22 -14.34 10.24 11.35
C HIS A 22 -15.77 9.98 10.86
N SER A 23 -16.77 10.08 11.75
CA SER A 23 -18.20 9.90 11.45
C SER A 23 -18.51 8.55 10.77
N TRP A 24 -17.81 7.49 11.16
CA TRP A 24 -18.12 6.16 10.65
C TRP A 24 -19.29 5.57 11.44
N GLU A 25 -20.41 5.37 10.78
CA GLU A 25 -21.61 4.79 11.39
C GLU A 25 -21.43 3.32 11.82
N SER A 26 -20.54 2.59 11.12
CA SER A 26 -20.22 1.20 11.41
C SER A 26 -18.84 0.84 10.87
N LEU A 27 -18.25 -0.23 11.43
CA LEU A 27 -17.08 -0.86 10.85
C LEU A 27 -17.40 -1.46 9.49
N ARG A 28 -16.48 -1.33 8.55
CA ARG A 28 -16.59 -2.00 7.26
C ARG A 28 -16.41 -3.51 7.42
N GLU A 29 -17.03 -4.30 6.56
CA GLU A 29 -16.95 -5.76 6.61
C GLU A 29 -15.50 -6.27 6.67
N ILE A 30 -14.59 -5.72 5.85
CA ILE A 30 -13.17 -6.08 5.87
C ILE A 30 -12.50 -5.82 7.23
N GLN A 31 -12.88 -4.75 7.93
CA GLN A 31 -12.33 -4.41 9.25
C GLN A 31 -12.79 -5.41 10.32
N VAL A 32 -14.06 -5.80 10.27
CA VAL A 32 -14.63 -6.82 11.17
C VAL A 32 -13.99 -8.19 10.94
N LEU A 33 -13.86 -8.61 9.68
CA LEU A 33 -13.27 -9.90 9.33
C LEU A 33 -11.78 -9.97 9.66
N ALA A 34 -11.04 -8.87 9.38
CA ALA A 34 -9.64 -8.78 9.77
C ALA A 34 -9.43 -8.85 11.27
N ALA A 35 -10.21 -8.08 12.04
CA ALA A 35 -10.15 -8.12 13.50
C ALA A 35 -10.51 -9.50 14.05
N ARG A 36 -11.52 -10.16 13.48
CA ARG A 36 -11.92 -11.51 13.88
C ARG A 36 -10.79 -12.53 13.65
N SER A 37 -10.16 -12.51 12.47
CA SER A 37 -9.03 -13.40 12.18
C SER A 37 -7.87 -13.10 13.14
N LEU A 38 -7.48 -11.83 13.26
CA LEU A 38 -6.33 -11.43 14.08
C LEU A 38 -6.53 -11.74 15.57
N PHE A 39 -7.72 -11.61 16.11
CA PHE A 39 -7.99 -11.88 17.52
C PHE A 39 -8.20 -13.35 17.86
N ASN A 40 -8.66 -14.17 16.92
CA ASN A 40 -9.10 -15.53 17.23
C ASN A 40 -8.19 -16.62 16.65
N THR A 41 -7.26 -16.28 15.75
CA THR A 41 -6.31 -17.23 15.15
C THR A 41 -4.87 -16.74 15.31
N GLN A 42 -3.92 -17.60 14.94
CA GLN A 42 -2.50 -17.25 14.80
C GLN A 42 -2.05 -17.29 13.33
N ASN A 43 -2.99 -17.43 12.41
CA ASN A 43 -2.72 -17.51 10.98
C ASN A 43 -2.23 -16.18 10.42
N ASN A 44 -1.49 -16.19 9.33
CA ASN A 44 -1.30 -15.01 8.51
C ASN A 44 -2.66 -14.52 7.99
N LEU A 45 -2.71 -13.30 7.49
CA LEU A 45 -3.95 -12.71 7.00
C LEU A 45 -3.71 -12.03 5.65
N LEU A 46 -4.48 -12.38 4.64
CA LEU A 46 -4.48 -11.69 3.35
C LEU A 46 -5.79 -10.90 3.19
N LEU A 47 -5.70 -9.58 3.12
CA LEU A 47 -6.81 -8.67 2.89
C LEU A 47 -6.84 -8.23 1.43
N THR A 48 -7.84 -8.70 0.69
CA THR A 48 -8.05 -8.34 -0.72
C THR A 48 -9.33 -7.56 -0.86
N SER A 49 -9.25 -6.33 -1.34
CA SER A 49 -10.44 -5.51 -1.64
C SER A 49 -10.05 -4.31 -2.48
N SER A 50 -11.04 -3.63 -3.06
CA SER A 50 -10.83 -2.42 -3.86
C SER A 50 -10.00 -1.36 -3.12
N THR A 51 -9.44 -0.41 -3.86
CA THR A 51 -8.77 0.75 -3.27
C THR A 51 -9.75 1.56 -2.42
N ALA A 52 -9.26 2.22 -1.38
CA ALA A 52 -10.08 3.01 -0.42
C ALA A 52 -11.13 2.21 0.38
N SER A 53 -11.01 0.88 0.46
CA SER A 53 -11.91 0.02 1.25
C SER A 53 -11.62 0.01 2.76
N GLY A 54 -10.54 0.66 3.22
CA GLY A 54 -10.13 0.67 4.63
C GLY A 54 -9.28 -0.53 5.04
N LYS A 55 -8.49 -1.12 4.10
CA LYS A 55 -7.56 -2.24 4.38
C LYS A 55 -6.49 -1.88 5.41
N THR A 56 -5.97 -0.66 5.33
CA THR A 56 -4.92 -0.20 6.24
C THR A 56 -5.45 -0.18 7.67
N GLU A 57 -6.59 0.45 7.89
CA GLU A 57 -7.27 0.49 9.19
C GLU A 57 -7.68 -0.92 9.64
N ALA A 58 -8.13 -1.78 8.70
CA ALA A 58 -8.48 -3.17 8.99
C ALA A 58 -7.31 -3.98 9.55
N ALA A 59 -6.07 -3.69 9.11
CA ALA A 59 -4.87 -4.30 9.66
C ALA A 59 -4.45 -3.63 10.98
N PHE A 60 -4.45 -2.30 11.03
CA PHE A 60 -3.88 -1.57 12.16
C PHE A 60 -4.76 -1.58 13.42
N PHE A 61 -6.09 -1.48 13.32
CA PHE A 61 -6.95 -1.49 14.51
C PHE A 61 -6.72 -2.71 15.41
N PRO A 62 -6.80 -3.95 14.92
CA PRO A 62 -6.55 -5.10 15.76
C PRO A 62 -5.08 -5.23 16.19
N ILE A 63 -4.11 -4.86 15.35
CA ILE A 63 -2.68 -4.89 15.71
C ILE A 63 -2.40 -3.94 16.87
N LEU A 64 -2.88 -2.68 16.78
CA LEU A 64 -2.70 -1.69 17.84
C LEU A 64 -3.38 -2.13 19.13
N THR A 65 -4.57 -2.73 19.03
CA THR A 65 -5.26 -3.34 20.19
C THR A 65 -4.42 -4.43 20.85
N MET A 66 -3.79 -5.30 20.07
CA MET A 66 -2.95 -6.39 20.58
C MET A 66 -1.63 -5.90 21.17
N LEU A 67 -1.16 -4.73 20.76
CA LEU A 67 0.07 -4.10 21.28
C LEU A 67 -0.19 -3.22 22.51
N GLU A 68 -1.45 -2.97 22.86
CA GLU A 68 -1.79 -2.15 24.01
C GLU A 68 -1.30 -2.79 25.30
N GLY A 69 -0.53 -2.05 26.08
CA GLY A 69 0.01 -2.51 27.35
C GLY A 69 1.21 -3.46 27.29
N GLU A 70 1.51 -4.05 26.13
CA GLU A 70 2.59 -5.04 25.95
C GLU A 70 3.57 -4.68 24.81
N MET A 71 3.89 -3.40 24.67
CA MET A 71 4.82 -2.95 23.65
C MET A 71 6.25 -3.44 23.90
N PRO A 72 6.84 -4.26 23.01
CA PRO A 72 8.20 -4.76 23.21
C PRO A 72 9.25 -3.64 23.13
N GLU A 73 10.38 -3.84 23.80
CA GLU A 73 11.57 -2.99 23.69
C GLU A 73 12.35 -3.25 22.37
N SER A 74 11.60 -3.37 21.28
CA SER A 74 12.09 -3.59 19.92
C SER A 74 11.04 -3.10 18.93
N VAL A 75 11.32 -3.18 17.63
CA VAL A 75 10.29 -3.02 16.60
C VAL A 75 9.24 -4.12 16.79
N ALA A 76 8.00 -3.72 16.99
CA ALA A 76 6.85 -4.62 17.14
C ALA A 76 6.20 -4.96 15.79
N VAL A 77 6.16 -3.99 14.89
CA VAL A 77 5.55 -4.10 13.55
C VAL A 77 6.54 -3.65 12.49
N LEU A 78 6.76 -4.50 11.50
CA LEU A 78 7.51 -4.18 10.29
C LEU A 78 6.52 -3.96 9.14
N TYR A 79 6.48 -2.74 8.59
CA TYR A 79 5.64 -2.40 7.44
C TYR A 79 6.50 -2.28 6.18
N ILE A 80 6.27 -3.17 5.23
CA ILE A 80 7.00 -3.23 3.97
C ILE A 80 6.13 -2.66 2.85
N ALA A 81 6.55 -1.52 2.28
CA ALA A 81 5.90 -0.92 1.12
C ALA A 81 6.80 -0.98 -0.12
N PRO A 82 6.25 -1.33 -1.30
CA PRO A 82 7.04 -1.45 -2.52
C PRO A 82 7.56 -0.12 -3.05
N LEU A 83 6.89 0.99 -2.77
CA LEU A 83 7.24 2.32 -3.26
C LEU A 83 7.36 3.32 -2.11
N LYS A 84 8.37 4.20 -2.19
CA LYS A 84 8.59 5.28 -1.20
C LYS A 84 7.42 6.27 -1.14
N SER A 85 6.80 6.59 -2.26
CA SER A 85 5.65 7.49 -2.34
C SER A 85 4.46 6.96 -1.56
N LEU A 86 4.21 5.64 -1.61
CA LEU A 86 3.14 5.00 -0.86
C LEU A 86 3.36 5.05 0.66
N ILE A 87 4.63 5.07 1.10
CA ILE A 87 4.98 5.19 2.51
C ILE A 87 4.41 6.50 3.10
N ASN A 88 4.53 7.61 2.39
CA ASN A 88 4.09 8.90 2.88
C ASN A 88 2.55 9.08 2.80
N ASP A 89 1.93 8.66 1.70
CA ASP A 89 0.51 8.90 1.44
C ASP A 89 -0.43 8.01 2.26
N GLN A 90 -0.09 6.75 2.44
CA GLN A 90 -0.96 5.81 3.17
C GLN A 90 -0.88 6.01 4.69
N PHE A 91 0.30 6.39 5.19
CA PHE A 91 0.45 6.66 6.62
C PHE A 91 -0.20 7.96 7.06
N GLY A 92 -0.30 8.98 6.21
CA GLY A 92 -1.04 10.21 6.53
C GLY A 92 -2.48 9.96 6.97
N ARG A 93 -3.09 8.85 6.55
CA ARG A 93 -4.45 8.48 6.95
C ARG A 93 -4.56 7.91 8.36
N ILE A 94 -3.52 7.21 8.81
CA ILE A 94 -3.49 6.59 10.15
C ILE A 94 -2.50 7.30 11.09
N GLU A 95 -1.83 8.35 10.62
CA GLU A 95 -0.87 9.12 11.41
C GLU A 95 -1.50 9.65 12.70
N GLU A 96 -2.67 10.23 12.60
CA GLU A 96 -3.45 10.70 13.75
C GLU A 96 -3.72 9.57 14.76
N LEU A 97 -4.15 8.40 14.28
CA LEU A 97 -4.39 7.23 15.13
C LEU A 97 -3.10 6.75 15.82
N LEU A 98 -1.98 6.76 15.09
CA LEU A 98 -0.69 6.35 15.63
C LEU A 98 -0.16 7.35 16.65
N ASP A 99 -0.37 8.63 16.43
CA ASP A 99 -0.01 9.70 17.38
C ASP A 99 -0.82 9.56 18.68
N ILE A 100 -2.13 9.36 18.58
CA ILE A 100 -3.00 9.13 19.75
C ILE A 100 -2.58 7.87 20.51
N SER A 101 -2.21 6.81 19.81
CA SER A 101 -1.75 5.55 20.44
C SER A 101 -0.43 5.70 21.19
N GLY A 102 0.35 6.75 20.92
CA GLY A 102 1.70 6.93 21.47
C GLY A 102 2.73 5.91 20.97
N ILE A 103 2.39 5.13 19.93
CA ILE A 103 3.29 4.14 19.33
C ILE A 103 4.20 4.83 18.30
N PRO A 104 5.52 4.86 18.52
CA PRO A 104 6.41 5.56 17.63
C PRO A 104 6.50 4.88 16.27
N VAL A 105 6.46 5.68 15.21
CA VAL A 105 6.68 5.27 13.83
C VAL A 105 8.03 5.77 13.36
N THR A 106 8.81 4.90 12.74
CA THR A 106 10.10 5.27 12.13
C THR A 106 10.12 4.83 10.69
N HIS A 107 10.54 5.74 9.81
CA HIS A 107 10.75 5.45 8.40
C HIS A 107 12.20 5.06 8.15
N TRP A 108 12.42 4.06 7.27
CA TRP A 108 13.76 3.63 6.88
C TRP A 108 13.84 3.40 5.37
N HIS A 109 14.23 4.43 4.66
CA HIS A 109 14.54 4.40 3.23
C HIS A 109 15.73 5.31 2.93
N GLY A 110 16.16 5.38 1.66
CA GLY A 110 17.37 6.08 1.27
C GLY A 110 17.41 7.55 1.72
N ASP A 111 16.27 8.23 1.63
CA ASP A 111 16.18 9.69 1.85
C ASP A 111 16.04 10.07 3.34
N VAL A 112 15.88 9.10 4.24
CA VAL A 112 15.77 9.38 5.69
C VAL A 112 17.12 9.73 6.28
N ALA A 113 17.18 10.83 7.04
CA ALA A 113 18.37 11.31 7.68
C ALA A 113 19.03 10.26 8.61
N GLN A 114 20.35 10.17 8.59
CA GLN A 114 21.11 9.21 9.39
C GLN A 114 20.88 9.36 10.91
N SER A 115 20.53 10.57 11.38
CA SER A 115 20.20 10.83 12.79
C SER A 115 18.97 10.05 13.25
N HIS A 116 17.91 9.96 12.42
CA HIS A 116 16.70 9.20 12.73
C HIS A 116 16.99 7.69 12.75
N LYS A 117 17.79 7.20 11.78
CA LYS A 117 18.24 5.81 11.73
C LYS A 117 19.05 5.42 12.98
N LYS A 118 19.97 6.30 13.42
CA LYS A 118 20.73 6.09 14.65
C LYS A 118 19.84 6.06 15.90
N LYS A 119 18.86 6.96 15.97
CA LYS A 119 17.90 7.02 17.10
C LYS A 119 17.13 5.69 17.24
N LEU A 120 16.63 5.14 16.14
CA LEU A 120 15.97 3.83 16.15
C LEU A 120 16.91 2.72 16.60
N LEU A 121 18.15 2.68 16.10
CA LEU A 121 19.13 1.68 16.51
C LEU A 121 19.52 1.79 17.98
N MET A 122 19.51 2.97 18.56
CA MET A 122 19.77 3.16 19.99
C MET A 122 18.60 2.72 20.87
N LYS A 123 17.36 3.04 20.46
CA LYS A 123 16.16 2.74 21.20
C LYS A 123 15.09 2.18 20.23
N PRO A 124 15.20 0.90 19.85
CA PRO A 124 14.24 0.28 18.94
C PRO A 124 12.89 0.15 19.62
N ARG A 125 11.81 0.60 18.97
CA ARG A 125 10.44 0.52 19.47
C ARG A 125 9.43 0.80 18.38
N GLY A 126 8.23 0.26 18.53
CA GLY A 126 7.05 0.64 17.73
C GLY A 126 7.02 0.05 16.32
N ILE A 127 6.71 0.88 15.34
CA ILE A 127 6.50 0.49 13.95
C ILE A 127 7.66 0.98 13.09
N LEU A 128 8.22 0.08 12.29
CA LEU A 128 9.25 0.40 11.31
C LEU A 128 8.69 0.26 9.90
N GLN A 129 8.66 1.37 9.17
CA GLN A 129 8.37 1.38 7.75
C GLN A 129 9.66 1.28 6.92
N ILE A 130 9.66 0.35 5.97
CA ILE A 130 10.86 0.07 5.20
C ILE A 130 10.51 -0.35 3.76
N THR A 131 11.41 -0.07 2.81
CA THR A 131 11.35 -0.66 1.48
C THR A 131 12.09 -1.99 1.44
N PRO A 132 11.76 -2.91 0.51
CA PRO A 132 12.45 -4.20 0.38
C PRO A 132 13.97 -4.06 0.22
N GLU A 133 14.41 -3.07 -0.56
CA GLU A 133 15.83 -2.81 -0.80
C GLU A 133 16.56 -2.34 0.46
N SER A 134 15.87 -1.53 1.27
CA SER A 134 16.42 -1.07 2.54
C SER A 134 16.49 -2.19 3.57
N LEU A 135 15.52 -3.10 3.57
CA LEU A 135 15.54 -4.30 4.42
C LEU A 135 16.71 -5.21 4.03
N GLU A 136 16.95 -5.43 2.72
CA GLU A 136 18.09 -6.21 2.26
C GLU A 136 19.41 -5.58 2.69
N SER A 137 19.56 -4.29 2.47
CA SER A 137 20.76 -3.55 2.92
C SER A 137 21.00 -3.68 4.43
N MET A 138 19.92 -3.70 5.22
CA MET A 138 20.00 -3.89 6.68
C MET A 138 20.43 -5.32 7.02
N LEU A 139 19.84 -6.32 6.37
CA LEU A 139 20.18 -7.75 6.55
C LEU A 139 21.64 -8.06 6.16
N MET A 140 22.19 -7.38 5.16
CA MET A 140 23.57 -7.57 4.72
C MET A 140 24.60 -6.85 5.60
N ASN A 141 24.29 -5.61 6.00
CA ASN A 141 25.31 -4.71 6.56
C ASN A 141 25.19 -4.52 8.08
N ARG A 142 24.11 -5.02 8.73
CA ARG A 142 23.82 -4.73 10.14
C ARG A 142 23.35 -5.96 10.92
N SER A 143 23.84 -7.13 10.57
CA SER A 143 23.42 -8.40 11.18
C SER A 143 23.46 -8.39 12.73
N ASN A 144 24.44 -7.71 13.31
CA ASN A 144 24.59 -7.62 14.77
C ASN A 144 23.50 -6.75 15.44
N ASP A 145 22.93 -5.79 14.73
CA ASP A 145 21.86 -4.92 15.23
C ASP A 145 20.47 -5.56 15.09
N LEU A 146 20.32 -6.51 14.16
CA LEU A 146 19.00 -7.06 13.79
C LEU A 146 18.31 -7.79 14.93
N ILE A 147 19.05 -8.56 15.73
CA ILE A 147 18.46 -9.28 16.85
C ILE A 147 17.88 -8.27 17.84
N ARG A 148 18.65 -7.25 18.22
CA ARG A 148 18.18 -6.20 19.13
C ARG A 148 17.02 -5.42 18.55
N LEU A 149 17.06 -5.14 17.25
CA LEU A 149 16.05 -4.35 16.56
C LEU A 149 14.71 -5.09 16.45
N PHE A 150 14.74 -6.42 16.24
CA PHE A 150 13.57 -7.21 15.88
C PHE A 150 13.24 -8.39 16.82
N HIS A 151 13.93 -8.58 17.94
CA HIS A 151 13.67 -9.74 18.83
C HIS A 151 12.20 -9.85 19.28
N GLY A 152 11.51 -8.73 19.45
CA GLY A 152 10.09 -8.67 19.81
C GLY A 152 9.16 -8.44 18.62
N LEU A 153 9.62 -8.61 17.37
CA LEU A 153 8.78 -8.43 16.18
C LEU A 153 7.59 -9.39 16.17
N GLN A 154 6.39 -8.86 16.23
CA GLN A 154 5.15 -9.64 16.28
C GLN A 154 4.46 -9.71 14.91
N PHE A 155 4.45 -8.61 14.18
CA PHE A 155 3.73 -8.49 12.92
C PHE A 155 4.61 -7.98 11.79
N VAL A 156 4.36 -8.48 10.59
CA VAL A 156 4.89 -7.94 9.33
C VAL A 156 3.70 -7.62 8.43
N ILE A 157 3.55 -6.37 8.06
CA ILE A 157 2.56 -5.93 7.07
C ILE A 157 3.28 -5.77 5.73
N ILE A 158 2.75 -6.39 4.67
CA ILE A 158 3.25 -6.26 3.31
C ILE A 158 2.15 -5.60 2.48
N ASP A 159 2.44 -4.42 1.98
CA ASP A 159 1.48 -3.66 1.19
C ASP A 159 1.61 -3.93 -0.31
N GLU A 160 0.52 -3.69 -1.03
CA GLU A 160 0.42 -3.86 -2.50
C GLU A 160 0.88 -5.23 -3.00
N ILE A 161 0.48 -6.30 -2.31
CA ILE A 161 0.90 -7.68 -2.63
C ILE A 161 0.66 -8.04 -4.09
N HIS A 162 -0.39 -7.53 -4.73
CA HIS A 162 -0.70 -7.80 -6.13
C HIS A 162 0.42 -7.39 -7.11
N THR A 163 1.28 -6.43 -6.72
CA THR A 163 2.46 -6.03 -7.51
C THR A 163 3.69 -6.90 -7.23
N LEU A 164 3.65 -7.70 -6.19
CA LEU A 164 4.77 -8.48 -5.67
C LEU A 164 4.64 -9.98 -5.98
N THR A 165 3.42 -10.51 -5.96
CA THR A 165 3.18 -11.93 -6.21
C THR A 165 3.64 -12.32 -7.61
N GLY A 166 4.46 -13.37 -7.71
CA GLY A 166 5.04 -13.84 -8.96
C GLY A 166 6.22 -13.04 -9.50
N SER A 167 6.67 -11.98 -8.79
CA SER A 167 7.83 -11.18 -9.17
C SER A 167 9.09 -11.57 -8.39
N ASP A 168 10.27 -11.31 -8.99
CA ASP A 168 11.56 -11.51 -8.30
C ASP A 168 11.67 -10.69 -7.03
N ARG A 169 11.14 -9.46 -7.05
CA ARG A 169 11.11 -8.58 -5.89
C ARG A 169 10.25 -9.14 -4.75
N GLY A 170 9.12 -9.74 -5.11
CA GLY A 170 8.27 -10.43 -4.13
C GLY A 170 8.95 -11.66 -3.53
N ASN A 171 9.62 -12.47 -4.36
CA ASN A 171 10.40 -13.61 -3.89
C ASN A 171 11.55 -13.18 -2.97
N GLN A 172 12.20 -12.06 -3.28
CA GLN A 172 13.22 -11.47 -2.41
C GLN A 172 12.67 -11.12 -1.03
N ILE A 173 11.47 -10.51 -0.94
CA ILE A 173 10.84 -10.18 0.35
C ILE A 173 10.62 -11.44 1.18
N ILE A 174 10.10 -12.51 0.59
CA ILE A 174 9.89 -13.78 1.31
C ILE A 174 11.22 -14.36 1.83
N CYS A 175 12.27 -14.35 1.00
CA CYS A 175 13.62 -14.75 1.43
C CYS A 175 14.14 -13.89 2.58
N GLN A 176 13.95 -12.57 2.54
CA GLN A 176 14.33 -11.64 3.61
C GLN A 176 13.61 -11.97 4.92
N LEU A 177 12.30 -12.21 4.86
CA LEU A 177 11.51 -12.57 6.05
C LEU A 177 11.91 -13.92 6.63
N CYS A 178 12.24 -14.91 5.80
CA CYS A 178 12.77 -16.19 6.27
C CYS A 178 14.13 -16.03 6.94
N ARG A 179 15.03 -15.22 6.38
CA ARG A 179 16.34 -14.90 6.98
C ARG A 179 16.18 -14.17 8.30
N LEU A 180 15.30 -13.16 8.34
CA LEU A 180 15.00 -12.41 9.57
C LEU A 180 14.43 -13.34 10.65
N GLY A 181 13.45 -14.18 10.29
CA GLY A 181 12.84 -15.13 11.23
C GLY A 181 13.86 -16.09 11.84
N ARG A 182 14.82 -16.59 11.05
CA ARG A 182 15.92 -17.43 11.54
C ARG A 182 16.84 -16.68 12.51
N LEU A 183 17.16 -15.41 12.19
CA LEU A 183 18.02 -14.58 13.03
C LEU A 183 17.40 -14.29 14.40
N ILE A 184 16.11 -13.99 14.44
CA ILE A 184 15.41 -13.64 15.70
C ILE A 184 14.79 -14.85 16.41
N GLY A 185 14.90 -16.04 15.83
CA GLY A 185 14.39 -17.29 16.41
C GLY A 185 12.86 -17.39 16.46
N ARG A 186 12.14 -16.60 15.67
CA ARG A 186 10.68 -16.60 15.60
C ARG A 186 10.17 -16.13 14.23
N HIS A 187 8.98 -16.59 13.87
CA HIS A 187 8.31 -16.16 12.66
C HIS A 187 7.16 -15.20 13.03
N PRO A 188 7.28 -13.90 12.73
CA PRO A 188 6.22 -12.93 12.97
C PRO A 188 5.00 -13.26 12.10
N ARG A 189 3.82 -12.89 12.57
CA ARG A 189 2.58 -13.01 11.83
C ARG A 189 2.57 -12.06 10.65
N ARG A 190 2.21 -12.54 9.46
CA ARG A 190 2.22 -11.73 8.24
C ARG A 190 0.82 -11.28 7.88
N ILE A 191 0.68 -10.02 7.54
CA ILE A 191 -0.56 -9.42 7.04
C ILE A 191 -0.27 -8.86 5.65
N GLY A 192 -1.00 -9.34 4.66
CA GLY A 192 -0.91 -8.87 3.28
C GLY A 192 -2.05 -7.93 2.94
N LEU A 193 -1.74 -6.76 2.39
CA LEU A 193 -2.71 -5.82 1.87
C LEU A 193 -2.62 -5.82 0.35
N SER A 194 -3.75 -6.00 -0.30
CA SER A 194 -3.80 -6.09 -1.76
C SER A 194 -5.04 -5.41 -2.33
N ALA A 195 -4.90 -4.84 -3.52
CA ALA A 195 -6.05 -4.65 -4.37
C ALA A 195 -6.64 -6.02 -4.77
N THR A 196 -7.70 -6.03 -5.55
CA THR A 196 -8.29 -7.27 -6.05
C THR A 196 -7.24 -8.08 -6.81
N VAL A 197 -7.03 -9.34 -6.43
CA VAL A 197 -6.11 -10.28 -7.08
C VAL A 197 -6.92 -11.33 -7.85
N GLY A 198 -6.39 -11.76 -8.99
CA GLY A 198 -7.03 -12.79 -9.81
C GLY A 198 -6.93 -14.18 -9.20
N ASP A 199 -5.85 -14.47 -8.46
CA ASP A 199 -5.61 -15.74 -7.80
C ASP A 199 -5.24 -15.50 -6.32
N THR A 200 -6.25 -15.60 -5.47
CA THR A 200 -6.12 -15.40 -4.02
C THR A 200 -5.38 -16.55 -3.34
N GLU A 201 -5.48 -17.78 -3.87
CA GLU A 201 -4.82 -18.96 -3.32
C GLU A 201 -3.29 -18.85 -3.52
N LEU A 202 -2.88 -18.45 -4.71
CA LEU A 202 -1.46 -18.20 -5.01
C LEU A 202 -0.89 -17.08 -4.13
N ALA A 203 -1.62 -15.98 -3.95
CA ALA A 203 -1.19 -14.87 -3.11
C ALA A 203 -1.11 -15.28 -1.63
N ALA A 204 -2.07 -16.08 -1.14
CA ALA A 204 -2.07 -16.61 0.22
C ALA A 204 -0.90 -17.59 0.46
N ALA A 205 -0.65 -18.49 -0.48
CA ALA A 205 0.49 -19.42 -0.43
C ALA A 205 1.83 -18.67 -0.44
N TRP A 206 1.96 -17.65 -1.29
CA TRP A 206 3.12 -16.78 -1.33
C TRP A 206 3.34 -16.06 0.02
N LEU A 207 2.30 -15.46 0.58
CA LEU A 207 2.37 -14.75 1.87
C LEU A 207 2.79 -15.68 3.01
N GLY A 208 2.26 -16.91 3.02
CA GLY A 208 2.53 -17.93 4.02
C GLY A 208 3.89 -18.61 3.89
N ALA A 209 4.55 -18.48 2.73
CA ALA A 209 5.77 -19.24 2.43
C ALA A 209 6.87 -19.06 3.49
N GLY A 210 7.30 -20.18 4.09
CA GLY A 210 8.33 -20.20 5.13
C GLY A 210 7.95 -19.57 6.48
N SER A 211 6.67 -19.24 6.71
CA SER A 211 6.20 -18.70 8.00
C SER A 211 5.83 -19.79 9.01
N GLY A 212 5.53 -21.01 8.54
CA GLY A 212 5.00 -22.10 9.36
C GLY A 212 3.58 -21.85 9.87
N ARG A 213 2.83 -20.95 9.22
CA ARG A 213 1.45 -20.58 9.55
C ARG A 213 0.57 -20.66 8.32
N ASP A 214 -0.67 -21.07 8.48
CA ASP A 214 -1.68 -20.94 7.44
C ASP A 214 -2.01 -19.46 7.17
N THR A 215 -2.71 -19.19 6.07
CA THR A 215 -3.11 -17.84 5.70
C THR A 215 -4.64 -17.77 5.58
N ASP A 216 -5.26 -16.96 6.42
CA ASP A 216 -6.68 -16.65 6.33
C ASP A 216 -6.89 -15.65 5.19
N VAL A 217 -7.88 -15.92 4.35
CA VAL A 217 -8.33 -15.01 3.28
C VAL A 217 -9.82 -14.76 3.49
N PRO A 218 -10.20 -13.69 4.20
CA PRO A 218 -11.59 -13.38 4.42
C PRO A 218 -12.33 -13.10 3.11
N GLU A 219 -13.45 -13.77 2.91
CA GLU A 219 -14.34 -13.52 1.77
C GLU A 219 -15.25 -12.33 2.10
N LEU A 220 -15.21 -11.32 1.24
CA LEU A 220 -16.09 -10.15 1.33
C LEU A 220 -17.35 -10.41 0.51
N THR A 221 -18.46 -9.87 1.00
CA THR A 221 -19.69 -9.85 0.22
C THR A 221 -19.48 -9.04 -1.07
N PRO A 222 -19.75 -9.61 -2.25
CA PRO A 222 -19.52 -8.90 -3.51
C PRO A 222 -20.35 -7.61 -3.57
N GLU A 223 -19.69 -6.47 -3.70
CA GLU A 223 -20.37 -5.22 -3.99
C GLU A 223 -20.89 -5.22 -5.42
N LYS A 224 -22.16 -4.92 -5.60
CA LYS A 224 -22.79 -4.75 -6.93
C LYS A 224 -22.40 -3.38 -7.51
N LEU A 225 -21.16 -3.26 -7.95
CA LEU A 225 -20.70 -2.05 -8.67
C LEU A 225 -21.36 -2.04 -10.07
N ARG A 226 -21.97 -0.91 -10.41
CA ARG A 226 -22.49 -0.68 -11.77
C ARG A 226 -21.42 0.05 -12.56
N TRP A 227 -20.83 -0.65 -13.51
CA TRP A 227 -19.89 -0.06 -14.45
C TRP A 227 -20.61 0.41 -15.72
N ARG A 228 -20.26 1.56 -16.23
CA ARG A 228 -20.56 2.01 -17.57
C ARG A 228 -19.23 2.16 -18.31
N LEU A 229 -18.88 1.13 -19.07
CA LEU A 229 -17.63 1.09 -19.81
C LEU A 229 -17.90 1.58 -21.23
N GLY A 230 -17.03 2.45 -21.75
CA GLY A 230 -16.94 2.86 -23.14
C GLY A 230 -15.50 2.69 -23.62
N MET A 231 -15.32 2.40 -24.88
CA MET A 231 -14.02 2.39 -25.55
C MET A 231 -14.16 3.18 -26.84
N GLU A 232 -13.32 4.18 -27.00
CA GLU A 232 -13.24 4.99 -28.21
C GLU A 232 -11.86 4.86 -28.83
N HIS A 233 -11.81 4.84 -30.14
CA HIS A 233 -10.57 4.66 -30.88
C HIS A 233 -10.41 5.81 -31.89
N PHE A 234 -9.33 6.55 -31.73
CA PHE A 234 -8.99 7.68 -32.59
C PHE A 234 -7.87 7.25 -33.54
N TYR A 235 -8.09 7.53 -34.83
CA TYR A 235 -7.08 7.28 -35.87
C TYR A 235 -6.27 8.54 -36.09
N ILE A 236 -4.96 8.45 -35.93
CA ILE A 236 -4.05 9.52 -36.33
C ILE A 236 -3.90 9.44 -37.86
N GLN A 237 -4.43 10.40 -38.58
CA GLN A 237 -4.16 10.55 -40.01
C GLN A 237 -2.79 11.23 -40.15
N ASN A 238 -1.79 10.45 -40.57
CA ASN A 238 -0.49 11.00 -40.96
C ASN A 238 -0.64 11.66 -42.34
N ASP A 239 -1.05 12.91 -42.42
CA ASP A 239 -1.07 13.73 -43.63
C ASP A 239 0.32 14.28 -44.04
N ASP A 240 1.39 13.61 -43.65
CA ASP A 240 2.77 14.09 -43.88
C ASP A 240 3.59 13.21 -44.83
N HIS A 241 3.08 12.82 -45.96
CA HIS A 241 3.96 12.38 -47.07
C HIS A 241 3.36 12.61 -48.43
N ASN A 242 3.15 13.86 -48.84
CA ASN A 242 3.17 14.27 -50.27
C ASN A 242 2.98 15.78 -50.43
N GLN A 243 3.98 16.57 -50.07
CA GLN A 243 4.15 17.89 -50.65
C GLN A 243 5.57 17.97 -51.20
N ALA A 244 5.67 17.82 -52.53
CA ALA A 244 6.85 18.19 -53.26
C ALA A 244 7.16 19.69 -53.00
N PRO A 245 8.44 20.11 -53.01
CA PRO A 245 8.79 21.49 -52.73
C PRO A 245 8.36 22.37 -53.88
N ASP A 246 7.24 23.09 -53.75
CA ASP A 246 6.92 24.22 -54.60
C ASP A 246 7.88 25.38 -54.30
N ALA A 247 8.77 25.60 -55.26
CA ALA A 247 9.63 26.76 -55.34
C ALA A 247 8.78 27.95 -55.80
N ASP A 248 8.13 28.66 -54.91
CA ASP A 248 7.83 30.09 -54.98
C ASP A 248 7.05 30.56 -53.74
N LYS A 249 7.72 31.08 -52.74
CA LYS A 249 7.09 31.89 -51.69
C LYS A 249 7.99 33.04 -51.30
N SER A 250 7.52 34.25 -51.69
CA SER A 250 8.03 35.55 -51.23
C SER A 250 7.92 35.71 -49.68
N PRO A 251 8.81 36.56 -49.04
CA PRO A 251 9.00 36.57 -47.59
C PRO A 251 8.02 37.43 -46.78
N GLU A 252 6.76 37.55 -47.16
CA GLU A 252 5.82 38.48 -46.48
C GLU A 252 4.78 37.84 -45.54
N ASN A 253 4.85 36.55 -45.25
CA ASN A 253 3.87 35.90 -44.35
C ASN A 253 4.51 35.07 -43.20
N ALA A 254 5.58 35.59 -42.60
CA ALA A 254 6.20 34.97 -41.43
C ALA A 254 5.57 35.46 -40.12
N GLY A 255 4.27 35.26 -39.93
CA GLY A 255 3.59 35.80 -38.74
C GLY A 255 2.33 35.07 -38.25
N ARG A 256 1.97 33.96 -38.88
CA ARG A 256 0.87 33.13 -38.36
C ARG A 256 1.46 31.87 -37.73
N SER A 257 1.57 31.88 -36.37
CA SER A 257 1.81 30.67 -35.62
C SER A 257 0.84 29.59 -36.10
N LYS A 258 1.37 28.45 -36.57
CA LYS A 258 0.59 27.22 -36.73
C LYS A 258 -0.06 26.94 -35.35
N ARG A 259 -1.35 27.13 -35.21
CA ARG A 259 -2.09 26.58 -34.11
C ARG A 259 -1.81 25.07 -34.13
N ALA A 260 -1.16 24.56 -33.13
CA ALA A 260 -1.03 23.13 -32.96
C ALA A 260 -2.44 22.53 -33.09
N GLN A 261 -2.62 21.65 -34.05
CA GLN A 261 -3.88 20.92 -34.21
C GLN A 261 -3.98 20.01 -33.02
N ILE A 262 -4.91 20.30 -32.11
CA ILE A 262 -5.14 19.47 -30.93
C ILE A 262 -5.64 18.13 -31.44
N ASP A 263 -5.06 17.05 -30.95
CA ASP A 263 -5.48 15.70 -31.27
C ASP A 263 -6.95 15.51 -30.87
N SER A 264 -7.77 14.95 -31.76
CA SER A 264 -9.20 14.73 -31.52
C SER A 264 -9.46 13.83 -30.30
N GLY A 265 -8.52 12.96 -29.93
CA GLY A 265 -8.59 12.16 -28.72
C GLY A 265 -8.51 12.99 -27.44
N TYR A 266 -7.68 14.03 -27.42
CA TYR A 266 -7.61 14.95 -26.28
C TYR A 266 -8.84 15.86 -26.17
N GLU A 267 -9.44 16.29 -27.32
CA GLU A 267 -10.68 17.06 -27.29
C GLU A 267 -11.83 16.24 -26.72
N ASP A 268 -11.98 15.01 -27.16
CA ASP A 268 -13.02 14.10 -26.64
C ASP A 268 -12.81 13.79 -25.16
N MET A 269 -11.58 13.52 -24.75
CA MET A 269 -11.24 13.31 -23.34
C MET A 269 -11.60 14.53 -22.50
N TYR A 270 -11.29 15.73 -22.97
CA TYR A 270 -11.66 16.98 -22.31
C TYR A 270 -13.18 17.11 -22.15
N ASP A 271 -13.94 16.83 -23.19
CA ASP A 271 -15.40 16.89 -23.15
C ASP A 271 -16.00 15.82 -22.22
N CYS A 272 -15.39 14.65 -22.14
CA CYS A 272 -15.80 13.60 -21.20
C CYS A 272 -15.61 13.98 -19.72
N VAL A 273 -14.55 14.73 -19.41
CA VAL A 273 -14.20 15.07 -18.00
C VAL A 273 -14.67 16.44 -17.58
N LYS A 274 -14.98 17.31 -18.51
CA LYS A 274 -15.45 18.67 -18.28
C LYS A 274 -16.63 18.69 -17.31
N ASP A 275 -16.56 19.58 -16.33
CA ASP A 275 -17.59 19.80 -15.30
C ASP A 275 -17.92 18.54 -14.44
N LYS A 276 -17.03 17.52 -14.43
CA LYS A 276 -17.18 16.31 -13.64
C LYS A 276 -15.94 16.09 -12.76
N LYS A 277 -16.15 15.45 -11.63
CA LYS A 277 -15.04 14.92 -10.82
C LYS A 277 -14.50 13.68 -11.51
N SER A 278 -13.36 13.80 -12.17
CA SER A 278 -12.79 12.77 -13.03
C SER A 278 -11.35 12.46 -12.63
N LEU A 279 -10.90 11.24 -12.93
CA LEU A 279 -9.54 10.80 -12.77
C LEU A 279 -9.05 10.30 -14.15
N VAL A 280 -8.04 10.97 -14.68
CA VAL A 280 -7.43 10.64 -15.96
C VAL A 280 -6.09 9.96 -15.73
N PHE A 281 -5.88 8.81 -16.36
CA PHE A 281 -4.62 8.07 -16.31
C PHE A 281 -3.92 8.18 -17.67
N SER A 282 -2.63 8.50 -17.65
CA SER A 282 -1.75 8.47 -18.81
C SER A 282 -0.64 7.47 -18.62
N ASN A 283 -0.19 6.84 -19.70
CA ASN A 283 0.91 5.88 -19.69
C ASN A 283 2.30 6.54 -19.67
N SER A 284 2.39 7.82 -20.00
CA SER A 284 3.66 8.55 -20.00
C SER A 284 3.55 9.87 -19.21
N ARG A 285 4.69 10.32 -18.67
CA ARG A 285 4.77 11.62 -17.99
C ARG A 285 4.78 12.80 -18.98
N GLU A 286 5.04 12.54 -20.23
CA GLU A 286 5.07 13.55 -21.29
C GLU A 286 3.66 13.89 -21.80
N GLU A 287 2.68 13.01 -21.51
CA GLU A 287 1.27 13.18 -21.89
C GLU A 287 0.40 13.77 -20.78
N THR A 288 0.96 14.00 -19.58
CA THR A 288 0.27 14.65 -18.45
C THR A 288 0.70 16.11 -18.32
#